data_0acdab7c9526f0c4e1d4c7b4a1843506
#
_entry.id   0acdab7c9526f0c4e1d4c7b4a1843506
#
_cell.length_a   1.000
_cell.length_b   1.000
_cell.length_c   1.000
_cell.angle_alpha   90.00
_cell.angle_beta   90.00
_cell.angle_gamma   90.00
#
_symmetry.space_group_name_H-M   'P 1'
#
loop_
_entity.id
_entity.type
_entity.pdbx_description
1 polymer ?
#
loop_
_entity_poly.entity_id
_entity_poly.type
_entity_poly.pdbx_seq_one_letter_code
_entity_poly.pdbx_strand_id
1 'polypeptide(L)' 'MPIINRIADFAAEHFEIASYTALRAAAQEVGNDYIIRTCEQILADEQAMARWLEGNLPTTVQETLRTAEVAR' A
#
# COMPACT_ATOMS: atom_id res chain seq x y z
N MET A 1 -11.32 8.88 -7.32
CA MET A 1 -10.47 7.83 -7.93
C MET A 1 -11.32 6.61 -8.25
N PRO A 2 -11.26 6.05 -9.45
CA PRO A 2 -11.99 4.81 -9.78
C PRO A 2 -11.61 3.65 -8.86
N ILE A 3 -12.56 2.76 -8.59
CA ILE A 3 -12.36 1.60 -7.71
C ILE A 3 -11.19 0.73 -8.19
N ILE A 4 -11.10 0.47 -9.49
CA ILE A 4 -10.03 -0.37 -10.03
C ILE A 4 -8.65 0.22 -9.76
N ASN A 5 -8.51 1.56 -9.79
CA ASN A 5 -7.24 2.22 -9.50
C ASN A 5 -6.88 2.08 -8.03
N ARG A 6 -7.84 2.14 -7.13
CA ARG A 6 -7.59 1.94 -5.68
C ARG A 6 -7.17 0.51 -5.38
N ILE A 7 -7.77 -0.47 -6.06
CA ILE A 7 -7.38 -1.87 -5.92
C ILE A 7 -5.94 -2.06 -6.44
N ALA A 8 -5.62 -1.47 -7.59
CA ALA A 8 -4.28 -1.55 -8.15
C ALA A 8 -3.24 -0.89 -7.24
N ASP A 9 -3.58 0.26 -6.64
CA ASP A 9 -2.71 0.94 -5.69
C ASP A 9 -2.46 0.09 -4.45
N PHE A 10 -3.51 -0.55 -3.92
CA PHE A 10 -3.39 -1.45 -2.77
C PHE A 10 -2.47 -2.63 -3.09
N ALA A 11 -2.63 -3.24 -4.26
CA ALA A 11 -1.78 -4.34 -4.70
C ALA A 11 -0.32 -3.90 -4.87
N ALA A 12 -0.10 -2.71 -5.45
CA ALA A 12 1.23 -2.13 -5.63
C ALA A 12 1.90 -1.88 -4.28
N GLU A 13 1.18 -1.34 -3.29
CA GLU A 13 1.72 -1.11 -1.95
C GLU A 13 2.17 -2.41 -1.29
N HIS A 14 1.38 -3.48 -1.42
CA HIS A 14 1.74 -4.79 -0.86
C HIS A 14 2.94 -5.40 -1.57
N PHE A 15 3.06 -5.24 -2.88
CA PHE A 15 4.23 -5.68 -3.62
C PHE A 15 5.48 -4.94 -3.13
N GLU A 16 5.39 -3.63 -2.94
CA GLU A 16 6.50 -2.82 -2.44
C GLU A 16 6.88 -3.19 -1.01
N ILE A 17 5.90 -3.44 -0.14
CA ILE A 17 6.16 -3.91 1.23
C ILE A 17 6.95 -5.21 1.21
N ALA A 18 6.54 -6.17 0.38
CA ALA A 18 7.25 -7.45 0.27
C ALA A 18 8.67 -7.24 -0.26
N SER A 19 8.84 -6.39 -1.27
CA SER A 19 10.14 -6.10 -1.87
C SER A 19 11.10 -5.46 -0.88
N TYR A 20 10.65 -4.44 -0.14
CA TYR A 20 11.50 -3.76 0.85
C TYR A 20 11.75 -4.62 2.09
N THR A 21 10.82 -5.49 2.45
CA THR A 21 11.04 -6.47 3.52
C THR A 21 12.18 -7.43 3.15
N ALA A 22 12.18 -7.92 1.90
CA ALA A 22 13.24 -8.79 1.39
C ALA A 22 14.59 -8.05 1.33
N LEU A 23 14.60 -6.81 0.85
CA LEU A 23 15.81 -6.01 0.78
C LEU A 23 16.38 -5.73 2.18
N ARG A 24 15.52 -5.42 3.16
CA ARG A 24 15.94 -5.22 4.54
C ARG A 24 16.61 -6.49 5.10
N ALA A 25 16.02 -7.65 4.85
CA ALA A 25 16.58 -8.92 5.29
C ALA A 25 17.96 -9.18 4.68
N ALA A 26 18.13 -8.88 3.39
CA ALA A 26 19.42 -9.00 2.72
C ALA A 26 20.44 -8.03 3.31
N ALA A 27 20.03 -6.79 3.58
CA ALA A 27 20.90 -5.78 4.19
C ALA A 27 21.32 -6.17 5.61
N GLN A 28 20.43 -6.80 6.38
CA GLN A 28 20.74 -7.32 7.71
C GLN A 28 21.81 -8.40 7.64
N GLU A 29 21.71 -9.29 6.65
CA GLU A 29 22.67 -10.39 6.47
C GLU A 29 24.08 -9.87 6.19
N VAL A 30 24.22 -8.80 5.40
CA VAL A 30 25.52 -8.22 5.04
C VAL A 30 25.94 -7.08 5.98
N GLY A 31 25.10 -6.70 6.94
CA GLY A 31 25.43 -5.67 7.92
C GLY A 31 25.42 -4.24 7.37
N ASN A 32 24.57 -3.95 6.38
CA ASN A 32 24.47 -2.60 5.82
C ASN A 32 23.41 -1.77 6.55
N ASP A 33 23.83 -1.06 7.58
CA ASP A 33 22.94 -0.28 8.45
C ASP A 33 22.19 0.84 7.71
N TYR A 34 22.83 1.47 6.73
CA TYR A 34 22.18 2.53 5.95
C TYR A 34 20.98 2.00 5.18
N ILE A 35 21.13 0.87 4.49
CA ILE A 35 20.04 0.25 3.74
C ILE A 35 18.96 -0.27 4.69
N ILE A 36 19.34 -0.85 5.82
CA ILE A 36 18.37 -1.30 6.83
C ILE A 36 17.47 -0.15 7.25
N ARG A 37 18.04 0.98 7.67
CA ARG A 37 17.27 2.14 8.12
C ARG A 37 16.41 2.75 7.01
N THR A 38 16.95 2.81 5.79
CA THR A 38 16.20 3.32 4.64
C THR A 38 15.00 2.45 4.35
N CYS A 39 15.16 1.13 4.35
CA CYS A 39 14.06 0.18 4.16
C CYS A 39 13.01 0.29 5.26
N GLU A 40 13.43 0.42 6.51
CA GLU A 40 12.50 0.55 7.64
C GLU A 40 11.64 1.82 7.51
N GLN A 41 12.23 2.93 7.08
CA GLN A 41 11.49 4.17 6.86
C GLN A 41 10.49 4.04 5.72
N ILE A 42 10.91 3.46 4.60
CA ILE A 42 10.05 3.22 3.45
C ILE A 42 8.90 2.28 3.83
N LEU A 43 9.21 1.20 4.56
CA LEU A 43 8.19 0.24 5.00
C LEU A 43 7.15 0.89 5.90
N ALA A 44 7.54 1.79 6.79
CA ALA A 44 6.59 2.50 7.64
C ALA A 44 5.61 3.32 6.81
N ASP A 45 6.10 4.03 5.79
CA ASP A 45 5.27 4.84 4.90
C ASP A 45 4.34 3.97 4.04
N GLU A 46 4.87 2.88 3.46
CA GLU A 46 4.10 1.96 2.62
C GLU A 46 3.00 1.25 3.42
N GLN A 47 3.31 0.84 4.65
CA GLN A 47 2.33 0.19 5.53
C GLN A 47 1.21 1.15 5.93
N ALA A 48 1.54 2.41 6.20
CA ALA A 48 0.54 3.43 6.49
C ALA A 48 -0.39 3.66 5.29
N MET A 49 0.17 3.74 4.07
CA MET A 49 -0.61 3.90 2.85
C MET A 49 -1.51 2.68 2.61
N ALA A 50 -0.99 1.47 2.79
CA ALA A 50 -1.75 0.24 2.61
C ALA A 50 -2.95 0.19 3.58
N ARG A 51 -2.75 0.57 4.84
CA ARG A 51 -3.83 0.62 5.83
C ARG A 51 -4.88 1.66 5.45
N TRP A 52 -4.46 2.81 4.96
CA TRP A 52 -5.39 3.86 4.53
C TRP A 52 -6.25 3.38 3.35
N LEU A 53 -5.61 2.76 2.34
CA LEU A 53 -6.31 2.23 1.16
C LEU A 53 -7.30 1.14 1.56
N GLU A 54 -6.89 0.20 2.41
CA GLU A 54 -7.75 -0.88 2.89
C GLU A 54 -8.97 -0.32 3.65
N GLY A 55 -8.74 0.64 4.54
CA GLY A 55 -9.80 1.23 5.34
C GLY A 55 -10.80 2.06 4.53
N ASN A 56 -10.39 2.61 3.39
CA ASN A 56 -11.22 3.47 2.56
C ASN A 56 -11.90 2.75 1.40
N LEU A 57 -11.48 1.53 1.07
CA LEU A 57 -12.02 0.81 -0.08
C LEU A 57 -13.51 0.51 0.04
N PRO A 58 -14.03 0.01 1.18
CA PRO A 58 -15.47 -0.25 1.30
C PRO A 58 -16.31 1.01 1.09
N THR A 59 -15.91 2.13 1.68
CA THR A 59 -16.61 3.41 1.54
C THR A 59 -16.62 3.87 0.07
N THR A 60 -15.49 3.73 -0.62
CA THR A 60 -15.38 4.09 -2.03
C THR A 60 -16.35 3.27 -2.88
N VAL A 61 -16.46 1.97 -2.64
CA VAL A 61 -17.39 1.09 -3.35
C VAL A 61 -18.83 1.52 -3.08
N GLN A 62 -19.18 1.76 -1.82
CA GLN A 62 -20.52 2.16 -1.43
C GLN A 62 -20.93 3.49 -2.06
N GLU A 63 -20.05 4.49 -2.02
CA GLU A 63 -20.31 5.80 -2.63
C GLU A 63 -20.47 5.69 -4.16
N THR A 64 -19.65 4.88 -4.80
CA THR A 64 -19.73 4.66 -6.25
C THR A 64 -21.07 4.05 -6.63
N LEU A 65 -21.55 3.06 -5.89
CA LEU A 65 -22.84 2.43 -6.12
C LEU A 65 -24.00 3.39 -5.90
N ARG A 66 -23.96 4.22 -4.86
CA ARG A 66 -24.99 5.24 -4.59
C ARG A 66 -25.04 6.25 -5.72
N THR A 67 -23.90 6.73 -6.20
CA THR A 67 -23.83 7.67 -7.32
C THR A 67 -24.40 7.06 -8.59
N ALA A 68 -24.06 5.81 -8.89
CA ALA A 68 -24.60 5.10 -10.06
C ALA A 68 -26.11 4.93 -9.96
N GLU A 69 -26.63 4.63 -8.78
CA GLU A 69 -28.07 4.48 -8.55
C GLU A 69 -28.82 5.82 -8.76
N VAL A 70 -28.27 6.91 -8.24
CA VAL A 70 -28.87 8.24 -8.42
C VAL A 70 -28.84 8.68 -9.88
N ALA A 71 -27.79 8.32 -10.62
CA ALA A 71 -27.62 8.70 -12.02
C ALA A 71 -28.56 7.91 -12.97
N ARG A 72 -29.20 6.86 -12.49
CA ARG A 72 -30.20 6.12 -13.27
C ARG A 72 -31.52 6.89 -13.29
#